data_6c8159da39bed0f12b55895b379992bf
#
_entry.id   6c8159da39bed0f12b55895b379992bf
#
_cell.length_a   1.000
_cell.length_b   1.000
_cell.length_c   1.000
_cell.angle_alpha   90.00
_cell.angle_beta   90.00
_cell.angle_gamma   90.00
#
_symmetry.space_group_name_H-M   'P 1'
#
loop_
_entity.id
_entity.type
_entity.pdbx_description
1 polymer ?
#
loop_
_entity_poly.entity_id
_entity_poly.type
_entity_poly.pdbx_seq_one_letter_code
_entity_poly.pdbx_strand_id
1 'polypeptide(L)'
;MHQSSRGSIFQAADPLKWIRSADISDMESIAKDIRSFLIEKVSKSGGHLGPNLGVVELTIALHRVFESPRDRFVFDTGHQTYVHKILTGRAADFDTLRTKDGLSGYPSRNESVHDIVENSHASTALSWAEGIARGYVLRGGVERHVVAVVGDGSLTGGMAWEALNSIAVKEDLPLVIVVNDNSRSYSPTVGGLAKYLASLRSTRSYENFLSWGKRFLLRVPVVGQPIFGGLHGLKKGLKDIFAPQGMFEDLGLKYIGPINGHDVGEIEIALEQAKKFKFPVLVHVITEKGHGYRPALDDSAERFHAVGKVDPETGLPLSKRDRSWTDAFEDAIVELGRRNRDVVTITA
;
A
#
# COMPACT_ATOMS: atom_id res chain seq x y z
N MET A 1 -31.70 -2.44 3.53
CA MET A 1 -31.21 -1.07 3.32
C MET A 1 -31.03 -0.42 4.69
N HIS A 2 -29.87 -0.58 5.31
CA HIS A 2 -29.47 0.22 6.47
C HIS A 2 -28.78 1.46 5.93
N GLN A 3 -29.52 2.57 5.74
CA GLN A 3 -28.89 3.88 5.67
C GLN A 3 -28.34 4.17 7.05
N SER A 4 -27.00 4.19 7.17
CA SER A 4 -26.31 4.70 8.34
C SER A 4 -26.84 6.11 8.63
N SER A 5 -27.34 6.35 9.84
CA SER A 5 -27.81 7.66 10.31
C SER A 5 -26.65 8.66 10.48
N ARG A 6 -25.43 8.28 10.16
CA ARG A 6 -24.22 9.11 10.16
C ARG A 6 -24.04 9.69 8.76
N GLY A 7 -23.91 11.02 8.66
CA GLY A 7 -23.67 11.72 7.38
C GLY A 7 -22.46 11.14 6.61
N SER A 8 -22.31 11.54 5.35
CA SER A 8 -21.22 11.10 4.47
C SER A 8 -19.86 11.59 4.96
N ILE A 9 -18.81 10.78 4.83
CA ILE A 9 -17.41 11.16 5.11
C ILE A 9 -16.97 12.42 4.34
N PHE A 10 -17.51 12.62 3.14
CA PHE A 10 -17.20 13.79 2.30
C PHE A 10 -17.80 15.12 2.82
N GLN A 11 -18.75 15.04 3.75
CA GLN A 11 -19.43 16.19 4.37
C GLN A 11 -19.04 16.36 5.84
N ALA A 12 -18.18 15.47 6.37
CA ALA A 12 -17.75 15.52 7.75
C ALA A 12 -16.84 16.73 7.99
N ALA A 13 -17.13 17.50 9.03
CA ALA A 13 -16.28 18.64 9.43
C ALA A 13 -14.86 18.20 9.83
N ASP A 14 -14.73 16.98 10.35
CA ASP A 14 -13.46 16.31 10.66
C ASP A 14 -13.56 14.85 10.19
N PRO A 15 -13.12 14.56 8.96
CA PRO A 15 -13.17 13.20 8.42
C PRO A 15 -12.34 12.19 9.18
N LEU A 16 -11.21 12.60 9.79
CA LEU A 16 -10.38 11.71 10.62
C LEU A 16 -11.09 11.28 11.88
N LYS A 17 -11.73 12.21 12.57
CA LYS A 17 -12.55 11.89 13.75
C LYS A 17 -13.74 11.02 13.36
N TRP A 18 -14.38 11.34 12.23
CA TRP A 18 -15.53 10.61 11.73
C TRP A 18 -15.18 9.15 11.45
N ILE A 19 -14.10 8.88 10.67
CA ILE A 19 -13.70 7.52 10.30
C ILE A 19 -13.24 6.69 11.50
N ARG A 20 -12.60 7.30 12.49
CA ARG A 20 -12.22 6.63 13.74
C ARG A 20 -13.41 6.23 14.59
N SER A 21 -14.51 6.98 14.54
CA SER A 21 -15.74 6.69 15.31
C SER A 21 -16.70 5.75 14.60
N ALA A 22 -16.48 5.45 13.32
CA ALA A 22 -17.33 4.55 12.55
C ALA A 22 -17.12 3.09 12.95
N ASP A 23 -18.18 2.29 12.92
CA ASP A 23 -18.11 0.87 13.26
C ASP A 23 -17.38 0.08 12.18
N ILE A 24 -16.72 -0.99 12.57
CA ILE A 24 -15.97 -1.84 11.62
C ILE A 24 -16.89 -2.46 10.55
N SER A 25 -18.16 -2.73 10.90
CA SER A 25 -19.18 -3.23 9.97
C SER A 25 -19.52 -2.26 8.84
N ASP A 26 -19.27 -0.96 9.02
CA ASP A 26 -19.56 0.07 8.02
C ASP A 26 -18.41 0.25 7.01
N MET A 27 -17.22 -0.31 7.28
CA MET A 27 -16.00 -0.04 6.52
C MET A 27 -16.11 -0.46 5.06
N GLU A 28 -16.77 -1.56 4.75
CA GLU A 28 -16.96 -2.01 3.37
C GLU A 28 -17.80 -0.99 2.56
N SER A 29 -18.87 -0.46 3.16
CA SER A 29 -19.70 0.56 2.52
C SER A 29 -18.94 1.86 2.34
N ILE A 30 -18.20 2.31 3.35
CA ILE A 30 -17.38 3.53 3.31
C ILE A 30 -16.29 3.41 2.23
N ALA A 31 -15.61 2.27 2.16
CA ALA A 31 -14.60 2.02 1.14
C ALA A 31 -15.21 2.05 -0.27
N LYS A 32 -16.41 1.50 -0.45
CA LYS A 32 -17.14 1.56 -1.72
C LYS A 32 -17.49 3.00 -2.11
N ASP A 33 -17.94 3.82 -1.16
CA ASP A 33 -18.27 5.22 -1.41
C ASP A 33 -17.02 6.02 -1.81
N ILE A 34 -15.90 5.80 -1.13
CA ILE A 34 -14.61 6.43 -1.48
C ILE A 34 -14.16 6.01 -2.88
N ARG A 35 -14.30 4.72 -3.24
CA ARG A 35 -13.98 4.25 -4.60
C ARG A 35 -14.86 4.92 -5.66
N SER A 36 -16.17 4.99 -5.41
CA SER A 36 -17.11 5.66 -6.34
C SER A 36 -16.74 7.11 -6.55
N PHE A 37 -16.39 7.81 -5.47
CA PHE A 37 -15.91 9.19 -5.53
C PHE A 37 -14.61 9.31 -6.35
N LEU A 38 -13.62 8.45 -6.10
CA LEU A 38 -12.36 8.46 -6.84
C LEU A 38 -12.57 8.19 -8.33
N ILE A 39 -13.41 7.21 -8.68
CA ILE A 39 -13.75 6.91 -10.07
C ILE A 39 -14.38 8.14 -10.74
N GLU A 40 -15.38 8.76 -10.09
CA GLU A 40 -16.03 9.96 -10.63
C GLU A 40 -15.04 11.12 -10.84
N LYS A 41 -14.25 11.46 -9.83
CA LYS A 41 -13.38 12.64 -9.85
C LYS A 41 -12.16 12.44 -10.76
N VAL A 42 -11.48 11.32 -10.63
CA VAL A 42 -10.25 11.04 -11.40
C VAL A 42 -10.56 10.78 -12.87
N SER A 43 -11.72 10.22 -13.21
CA SER A 43 -12.14 10.09 -14.61
C SER A 43 -12.30 11.44 -15.31
N LYS A 44 -12.68 12.50 -14.59
CA LYS A 44 -12.84 13.86 -15.12
C LYS A 44 -11.50 14.63 -15.23
N SER A 45 -10.62 14.45 -14.26
CA SER A 45 -9.34 15.19 -14.17
C SER A 45 -8.17 14.47 -14.81
N GLY A 46 -8.22 13.15 -14.86
CA GLY A 46 -7.05 12.30 -15.04
C GLY A 46 -6.27 12.13 -13.73
N GLY A 47 -5.42 11.11 -13.65
CA GLY A 47 -4.59 10.85 -12.48
C GLY A 47 -4.27 9.39 -12.26
N HIS A 48 -3.77 9.05 -11.08
CA HIS A 48 -3.41 7.68 -10.69
C HIS A 48 -4.64 6.96 -10.11
N LEU A 49 -5.50 6.38 -10.97
CA LEU A 49 -6.75 5.79 -10.53
C LEU A 49 -6.54 4.39 -9.93
N GLY A 50 -5.99 3.46 -10.69
CA GLY A 50 -5.84 2.06 -10.25
C GLY A 50 -5.04 1.89 -8.95
N PRO A 51 -3.88 2.55 -8.78
CA PRO A 51 -3.13 2.50 -7.52
C PRO A 51 -3.94 2.97 -6.31
N ASN A 52 -4.73 4.05 -6.45
CA ASN A 52 -5.54 4.58 -5.35
C ASN A 52 -6.75 3.70 -5.01
N LEU A 53 -7.38 3.06 -6.00
CA LEU A 53 -8.46 2.10 -5.78
C LEU A 53 -7.99 0.87 -4.98
N GLY A 54 -6.73 0.48 -5.16
CA GLY A 54 -6.13 -0.66 -4.47
C GLY A 54 -5.81 -0.43 -3.00
N VAL A 55 -5.71 0.83 -2.55
CA VAL A 55 -5.24 1.16 -1.19
C VAL A 55 -6.30 1.83 -0.31
N VAL A 56 -7.57 1.72 -0.67
CA VAL A 56 -8.66 2.39 0.07
C VAL A 56 -8.73 1.87 1.50
N GLU A 57 -8.91 0.57 1.70
CA GLU A 57 -9.00 -0.05 3.02
C GLU A 57 -7.71 0.11 3.81
N LEU A 58 -6.57 -0.05 3.16
CA LEU A 58 -5.26 0.16 3.80
C LEU A 58 -5.15 1.59 4.35
N THR A 59 -5.52 2.60 3.56
CA THR A 59 -5.43 4.00 4.00
C THR A 59 -6.43 4.32 5.10
N ILE A 60 -7.65 3.76 5.05
CA ILE A 60 -8.63 3.85 6.14
C ILE A 60 -8.03 3.29 7.43
N ALA A 61 -7.52 2.05 7.41
CA ALA A 61 -6.95 1.39 8.58
C ALA A 61 -5.76 2.17 9.15
N LEU A 62 -4.88 2.71 8.31
CA LEU A 62 -3.77 3.57 8.74
C LEU A 62 -4.26 4.77 9.55
N HIS A 63 -5.30 5.47 9.09
CA HIS A 63 -5.85 6.64 9.78
C HIS A 63 -6.71 6.30 10.99
N ARG A 64 -7.19 5.08 11.11
CA ARG A 64 -7.91 4.60 12.29
C ARG A 64 -6.96 4.21 13.42
N VAL A 65 -5.79 3.63 13.07
CA VAL A 65 -4.79 3.14 14.03
C VAL A 65 -3.81 4.23 14.46
N PHE A 66 -3.32 5.04 13.51
CA PHE A 66 -2.32 6.07 13.79
C PHE A 66 -2.95 7.47 13.79
N GLU A 67 -2.41 8.35 14.63
CA GLU A 67 -2.94 9.70 14.85
C GLU A 67 -2.17 10.74 14.03
N SER A 68 -2.48 10.85 12.72
CA SER A 68 -1.94 11.92 11.89
C SER A 68 -2.57 13.29 12.27
N PRO A 69 -1.79 14.40 12.34
CA PRO A 69 -0.38 14.55 11.96
C PRO A 69 0.64 14.29 13.06
N ARG A 70 0.21 13.82 14.27
CA ARG A 70 1.13 13.47 15.37
C ARG A 70 2.04 12.33 14.94
N ASP A 71 1.47 11.21 14.50
CA ASP A 71 2.17 10.17 13.78
C ASP A 71 2.36 10.60 12.32
N ARG A 72 3.48 10.25 11.71
CA ARG A 72 3.86 10.73 10.38
C ARG A 72 3.75 9.63 9.35
N PHE A 73 3.06 9.91 8.25
CA PHE A 73 3.00 9.03 7.10
C PHE A 73 3.97 9.50 6.02
N VAL A 74 4.75 8.56 5.48
CA VAL A 74 5.63 8.77 4.33
C VAL A 74 5.25 7.78 3.25
N PHE A 75 4.69 8.28 2.16
CA PHE A 75 4.27 7.46 1.03
C PHE A 75 5.38 7.42 -0.03
N ASP A 76 5.79 6.22 -0.41
CA ASP A 76 6.75 6.07 -1.50
C ASP A 76 6.12 6.49 -2.83
N THR A 77 6.89 7.23 -3.64
CA THR A 77 6.40 7.88 -4.86
C THR A 77 5.28 8.90 -4.59
N GLY A 78 4.42 8.68 -3.61
CA GLY A 78 3.33 9.58 -3.23
C GLY A 78 2.09 9.57 -4.14
N HIS A 79 2.06 8.74 -5.19
CA HIS A 79 0.94 8.66 -6.13
C HIS A 79 -0.30 7.93 -5.58
N GLN A 80 -0.17 7.20 -4.47
CA GLN A 80 -1.25 6.45 -3.79
C GLN A 80 -1.82 7.23 -2.59
N THR A 81 -1.97 8.56 -2.69
CA THR A 81 -2.36 9.41 -1.55
C THR A 81 -3.73 10.07 -1.70
N TYR A 82 -4.51 9.71 -2.71
CA TYR A 82 -5.81 10.36 -2.91
C TYR A 82 -6.78 10.05 -1.76
N VAL A 83 -6.79 8.81 -1.27
CA VAL A 83 -7.59 8.44 -0.09
C VAL A 83 -7.11 9.19 1.17
N HIS A 84 -5.79 9.32 1.35
CA HIS A 84 -5.22 10.13 2.42
C HIS A 84 -5.68 11.61 2.33
N LYS A 85 -5.72 12.20 1.13
CA LYS A 85 -6.25 13.55 0.93
C LYS A 85 -7.72 13.67 1.29
N ILE A 86 -8.55 12.69 0.89
CA ILE A 86 -9.97 12.63 1.27
C ILE A 86 -10.12 12.61 2.80
N LEU A 87 -9.42 11.68 3.47
CA LEU A 87 -9.52 11.51 4.92
C LEU A 87 -8.95 12.69 5.72
N THR A 88 -8.08 13.49 5.11
CA THR A 88 -7.50 14.70 5.72
C THR A 88 -8.21 15.99 5.29
N GLY A 89 -9.47 15.90 4.82
CA GLY A 89 -10.38 17.04 4.63
C GLY A 89 -10.32 17.72 3.27
N ARG A 90 -9.63 17.14 2.27
CA ARG A 90 -9.45 17.73 0.93
C ARG A 90 -10.38 17.17 -0.13
N ALA A 91 -11.46 16.48 0.24
CA ALA A 91 -12.40 15.89 -0.72
C ALA A 91 -13.03 16.93 -1.65
N ALA A 92 -13.34 18.12 -1.15
CA ALA A 92 -13.95 19.21 -1.94
C ALA A 92 -13.04 19.72 -3.07
N ASP A 93 -11.71 19.58 -2.91
CA ASP A 93 -10.74 20.13 -3.85
C ASP A 93 -10.47 19.21 -5.05
N PHE A 94 -11.05 18.00 -5.07
CA PHE A 94 -10.80 17.01 -6.13
C PHE A 94 -11.25 17.45 -7.52
N ASP A 95 -12.14 18.42 -7.63
CA ASP A 95 -12.53 18.99 -8.94
C ASP A 95 -11.36 19.77 -9.59
N THR A 96 -10.36 20.15 -8.79
CA THR A 96 -9.13 20.84 -9.25
C THR A 96 -7.92 19.91 -9.28
N LEU A 97 -8.10 18.61 -9.11
CA LEU A 97 -7.00 17.63 -9.06
C LEU A 97 -6.09 17.75 -10.29
N ARG A 98 -4.78 17.94 -10.05
CA ARG A 98 -3.73 18.07 -11.08
C ARG A 98 -3.90 19.26 -12.04
N THR A 99 -4.70 20.24 -11.68
CA THR A 99 -4.75 21.52 -12.40
C THR A 99 -3.73 22.50 -11.83
N LYS A 100 -3.40 23.54 -12.59
CA LYS A 100 -2.55 24.63 -12.10
C LYS A 100 -3.23 25.28 -10.88
N ASP A 101 -2.47 25.48 -9.81
CA ASP A 101 -2.93 26.05 -8.54
C ASP A 101 -4.08 25.27 -7.85
N GLY A 102 -4.35 24.05 -8.32
CA GLY A 102 -5.33 23.13 -7.74
C GLY A 102 -4.69 22.04 -6.86
N LEU A 103 -5.48 21.02 -6.51
CA LEU A 103 -5.04 19.91 -5.69
C LEU A 103 -3.94 19.11 -6.38
N SER A 104 -2.80 18.93 -5.73
CA SER A 104 -1.68 18.14 -6.23
C SER A 104 -2.03 16.65 -6.35
N GLY A 105 -1.48 15.98 -7.36
CA GLY A 105 -1.56 14.53 -7.50
C GLY A 105 -0.62 13.76 -6.55
N TYR A 106 0.14 14.47 -5.72
CA TYR A 106 1.10 13.95 -4.74
C TYR A 106 0.92 14.66 -3.40
N PRO A 107 1.53 14.18 -2.29
CA PRO A 107 1.57 14.94 -1.03
C PRO A 107 2.12 16.34 -1.25
N SER A 108 1.52 17.33 -0.61
CA SER A 108 1.97 18.73 -0.67
C SER A 108 1.85 19.39 0.69
N ARG A 109 2.97 19.90 1.21
CA ARG A 109 3.06 20.58 2.51
C ARG A 109 2.28 21.90 2.52
N ASN A 110 2.10 22.51 1.35
CA ASN A 110 1.29 23.71 1.20
C ASN A 110 -0.21 23.43 1.33
N GLU A 111 -0.63 22.18 1.09
CA GLU A 111 -2.04 21.78 1.18
C GLU A 111 -2.43 21.33 2.58
N SER A 112 -1.52 20.65 3.30
CA SER A 112 -1.88 20.02 4.55
C SER A 112 -0.69 19.76 5.47
N VAL A 113 -0.91 19.94 6.78
CA VAL A 113 0.05 19.54 7.83
C VAL A 113 0.23 18.02 7.95
N HIS A 114 -0.63 17.26 7.30
CA HIS A 114 -0.54 15.79 7.22
C HIS A 114 0.48 15.32 6.18
N ASP A 115 0.84 16.16 5.22
CA ASP A 115 1.79 15.89 4.15
C ASP A 115 3.17 16.42 4.56
N ILE A 116 4.17 15.56 4.73
CA ILE A 116 5.49 15.96 5.27
C ILE A 116 6.63 15.77 4.28
N VAL A 117 6.47 14.89 3.31
CA VAL A 117 7.46 14.62 2.26
C VAL A 117 6.82 14.86 0.91
N GLU A 118 7.40 15.81 0.15
CA GLU A 118 6.99 16.17 -1.21
C GLU A 118 7.96 15.52 -2.19
N ASN A 119 7.67 14.29 -2.57
CA ASN A 119 8.59 13.51 -3.36
C ASN A 119 7.81 12.54 -4.26
N SER A 120 8.18 12.49 -5.54
CA SER A 120 7.63 11.58 -6.53
C SER A 120 8.60 10.47 -6.95
N HIS A 121 9.77 10.37 -6.29
CA HIS A 121 10.75 9.33 -6.55
C HIS A 121 10.40 8.03 -5.81
N ALA A 122 10.43 6.92 -6.54
CA ALA A 122 10.34 5.59 -5.97
C ALA A 122 11.58 5.26 -5.11
N SER A 123 11.40 4.34 -4.16
CA SER A 123 12.44 3.78 -3.29
C SER A 123 13.02 4.74 -2.25
N THR A 124 12.41 5.91 -2.03
CA THR A 124 12.96 6.95 -1.13
C THR A 124 12.28 7.03 0.22
N ALA A 125 11.04 6.52 0.35
CA ALA A 125 10.23 6.69 1.56
C ALA A 125 10.89 6.11 2.82
N LEU A 126 11.59 5.00 2.70
CA LEU A 126 12.26 4.37 3.84
C LEU A 126 13.37 5.24 4.42
N SER A 127 14.19 5.87 3.57
CA SER A 127 15.24 6.79 4.01
C SER A 127 14.67 8.04 4.70
N TRP A 128 13.57 8.60 4.17
CA TRP A 128 12.87 9.71 4.80
C TRP A 128 12.29 9.31 6.15
N ALA A 129 11.59 8.15 6.20
CA ALA A 129 10.95 7.67 7.40
C ALA A 129 11.97 7.35 8.51
N GLU A 130 13.08 6.74 8.17
CA GLU A 130 14.19 6.48 9.08
C GLU A 130 14.73 7.78 9.67
N GLY A 131 15.05 8.76 8.82
CA GLY A 131 15.56 10.06 9.27
C GLY A 131 14.61 10.78 10.23
N ILE A 132 13.30 10.75 9.95
CA ILE A 132 12.26 11.33 10.82
C ILE A 132 12.18 10.57 12.15
N ALA A 133 12.16 9.23 12.11
CA ALA A 133 12.10 8.39 13.32
C ALA A 133 13.33 8.60 14.21
N ARG A 134 14.53 8.63 13.63
CA ARG A 134 15.77 8.98 14.36
C ARG A 134 15.70 10.37 14.98
N GLY A 135 15.15 11.34 14.26
CA GLY A 135 14.95 12.69 14.77
C GLY A 135 14.00 12.73 15.98
N TYR A 136 13.00 11.84 16.04
CA TYR A 136 12.13 11.70 17.22
C TYR A 136 12.87 11.08 18.41
N VAL A 137 13.62 10.00 18.20
CA VAL A 137 14.41 9.36 19.26
C VAL A 137 15.40 10.36 19.87
N LEU A 138 16.14 11.10 19.04
CA LEU A 138 17.11 12.11 19.50
C LEU A 138 16.49 13.24 20.32
N ARG A 139 15.20 13.55 20.09
CA ARG A 139 14.45 14.56 20.83
C ARG A 139 13.66 14.01 22.02
N GLY A 140 13.81 12.72 22.34
CA GLY A 140 13.05 12.04 23.40
C GLY A 140 11.59 11.81 23.05
N GLY A 141 11.19 11.92 21.80
CA GLY A 141 9.81 11.77 21.31
C GLY A 141 9.45 10.35 20.86
N VAL A 142 9.78 9.34 21.64
CA VAL A 142 9.53 7.91 21.33
C VAL A 142 8.07 7.47 21.31
N GLU A 143 7.15 8.34 21.67
CA GLU A 143 5.71 8.05 21.65
C GLU A 143 5.03 8.32 20.29
N ARG A 144 5.79 8.76 19.29
CA ARG A 144 5.27 9.06 17.95
C ARG A 144 5.77 8.00 16.97
N HIS A 145 4.87 7.53 16.12
CA HIS A 145 5.24 6.58 15.09
C HIS A 145 5.50 7.28 13.75
N VAL A 146 6.41 6.70 13.00
CA VAL A 146 6.56 6.99 11.57
C VAL A 146 6.10 5.76 10.81
N VAL A 147 5.26 5.94 9.82
CA VAL A 147 4.73 4.86 8.98
C VAL A 147 5.16 5.13 7.54
N ALA A 148 5.98 4.26 6.99
CA ALA A 148 6.39 4.28 5.59
C ALA A 148 5.51 3.33 4.79
N VAL A 149 4.80 3.83 3.79
CA VAL A 149 3.99 3.02 2.86
C VAL A 149 4.75 2.87 1.56
N VAL A 150 5.17 1.65 1.24
CA VAL A 150 6.07 1.34 0.12
C VAL A 150 5.43 0.29 -0.78
N GLY A 151 5.34 0.54 -2.07
CA GLY A 151 4.89 -0.46 -3.04
C GLY A 151 5.96 -1.53 -3.31
N ASP A 152 5.53 -2.74 -3.68
CA ASP A 152 6.43 -3.84 -4.04
C ASP A 152 7.39 -3.47 -5.19
N GLY A 153 6.93 -2.67 -6.15
CA GLY A 153 7.78 -2.12 -7.20
C GLY A 153 8.90 -1.20 -6.68
N SER A 154 8.61 -0.39 -5.67
CA SER A 154 9.61 0.50 -5.06
C SER A 154 10.68 -0.25 -4.26
N LEU A 155 10.37 -1.43 -3.75
CA LEU A 155 11.36 -2.29 -3.08
C LEU A 155 12.41 -2.86 -4.05
N THR A 156 12.22 -2.78 -5.35
CA THR A 156 13.23 -3.22 -6.32
C THR A 156 14.41 -2.27 -6.45
N GLY A 157 14.28 -1.04 -5.98
CA GLY A 157 15.33 -0.03 -6.05
C GLY A 157 16.39 -0.20 -4.94
N GLY A 158 17.67 -0.02 -5.29
CA GLY A 158 18.79 -0.17 -4.37
C GLY A 158 18.72 0.75 -3.14
N MET A 159 18.15 1.95 -3.28
CA MET A 159 17.98 2.90 -2.19
C MET A 159 17.06 2.37 -1.07
N ALA A 160 16.01 1.61 -1.43
CA ALA A 160 15.14 0.96 -0.46
C ALA A 160 15.90 -0.10 0.36
N TRP A 161 16.79 -0.87 -0.29
CA TRP A 161 17.62 -1.87 0.36
C TRP A 161 18.65 -1.27 1.30
N GLU A 162 19.30 -0.17 0.89
CA GLU A 162 20.22 0.55 1.76
C GLU A 162 19.51 1.10 3.00
N ALA A 163 18.30 1.66 2.81
CA ALA A 163 17.50 2.10 3.95
C ALA A 163 17.10 0.94 4.87
N LEU A 164 16.66 -0.22 4.33
CA LEU A 164 16.36 -1.40 5.13
C LEU A 164 17.57 -1.90 5.92
N ASN A 165 18.74 -1.92 5.29
CA ASN A 165 20.01 -2.26 5.95
C ASN A 165 20.32 -1.31 7.12
N SER A 166 20.13 0.00 6.93
CA SER A 166 20.35 1.01 7.98
C SER A 166 19.31 0.93 9.11
N ILE A 167 18.03 0.68 8.77
CA ILE A 167 16.91 0.54 9.72
C ILE A 167 17.13 -0.70 10.61
N ALA A 168 17.54 -1.82 10.03
CA ALA A 168 17.69 -3.11 10.69
C ALA A 168 18.70 -3.13 11.85
N VAL A 169 19.67 -2.20 11.85
CA VAL A 169 20.69 -2.08 12.90
C VAL A 169 20.13 -1.44 14.18
N LYS A 170 18.93 -0.85 14.14
CA LYS A 170 18.37 -0.05 15.25
C LYS A 170 17.19 -0.75 15.92
N GLU A 171 17.36 -1.01 17.23
CA GLU A 171 16.36 -1.70 18.06
C GLU A 171 15.29 -0.76 18.68
N ASP A 172 15.44 0.58 18.55
CA ASP A 172 14.62 1.57 19.26
C ASP A 172 13.93 2.61 18.32
N LEU A 173 13.74 2.25 17.05
CA LEU A 173 13.04 3.13 16.11
C LEU A 173 11.54 2.86 16.08
N PRO A 174 10.68 3.86 16.38
CA PRO A 174 9.23 3.75 16.28
C PRO A 174 8.78 3.83 14.81
N LEU A 175 9.20 2.87 13.99
CA LEU A 175 9.01 2.83 12.55
C LEU A 175 8.20 1.61 12.14
N VAL A 176 7.08 1.83 11.46
CA VAL A 176 6.28 0.79 10.83
C VAL A 176 6.43 0.90 9.31
N ILE A 177 6.90 -0.16 8.67
CA ILE A 177 7.05 -0.25 7.23
C ILE A 177 5.88 -1.06 6.70
N VAL A 178 5.01 -0.45 5.91
CA VAL A 178 3.88 -1.11 5.26
C VAL A 178 4.24 -1.39 3.82
N VAL A 179 4.42 -2.66 3.48
CA VAL A 179 4.64 -3.10 2.09
C VAL A 179 3.29 -3.36 1.45
N ASN A 180 2.91 -2.49 0.52
CA ASN A 180 1.74 -2.66 -0.32
C ASN A 180 2.10 -3.51 -1.54
N ASP A 181 1.81 -4.81 -1.47
CA ASP A 181 2.11 -5.79 -2.51
C ASP A 181 0.90 -6.03 -3.40
N ASN A 182 0.92 -5.46 -4.60
CA ASN A 182 -0.06 -5.73 -5.63
C ASN A 182 0.53 -6.44 -6.87
N SER A 183 1.76 -6.92 -6.76
CA SER A 183 2.52 -7.63 -7.80
C SER A 183 2.82 -6.81 -9.05
N ARG A 184 2.61 -5.51 -9.02
CA ARG A 184 2.76 -4.66 -10.20
C ARG A 184 3.24 -3.25 -9.84
N SER A 185 4.12 -2.75 -10.72
CA SER A 185 4.36 -1.31 -10.89
C SER A 185 3.51 -0.81 -12.07
N TYR A 186 4.08 -0.39 -13.17
CA TYR A 186 3.38 -0.27 -14.46
C TYR A 186 3.05 -1.67 -14.99
N SER A 187 4.06 -2.51 -15.17
CA SER A 187 3.97 -3.92 -15.53
C SER A 187 4.16 -4.82 -14.31
N PRO A 188 3.98 -6.14 -14.45
CA PRO A 188 4.26 -7.08 -13.37
C PRO A 188 5.68 -6.95 -12.87
N THR A 189 5.84 -6.90 -11.52
CA THR A 189 7.15 -6.85 -10.86
C THR A 189 7.93 -8.13 -11.17
N VAL A 190 9.19 -8.00 -11.60
CA VAL A 190 10.07 -9.12 -11.97
C VAL A 190 11.29 -9.21 -11.08
N GLY A 191 11.98 -10.35 -11.12
CA GLY A 191 13.25 -10.58 -10.41
C GLY A 191 13.11 -11.41 -9.13
N GLY A 192 14.20 -11.52 -8.38
CA GLY A 192 14.30 -12.36 -7.19
C GLY A 192 13.34 -11.91 -6.08
N LEU A 193 13.22 -10.59 -5.85
CA LEU A 193 12.29 -10.03 -4.87
C LEU A 193 10.84 -10.35 -5.22
N ALA A 194 10.44 -10.20 -6.48
CA ALA A 194 9.09 -10.54 -6.92
C ALA A 194 8.76 -12.02 -6.68
N LYS A 195 9.71 -12.92 -6.96
CA LYS A 195 9.58 -14.35 -6.65
C LYS A 195 9.46 -14.59 -5.15
N TYR A 196 10.24 -13.89 -4.34
CA TYR A 196 10.18 -13.99 -2.88
C TYR A 196 8.82 -13.51 -2.34
N LEU A 197 8.34 -12.34 -2.72
CA LEU A 197 7.02 -11.85 -2.34
C LEU A 197 5.89 -12.78 -2.82
N ALA A 198 6.01 -13.33 -4.04
CA ALA A 198 5.07 -14.34 -4.54
C ALA A 198 5.04 -15.60 -3.67
N SER A 199 6.20 -16.06 -3.17
CA SER A 199 6.25 -17.19 -2.25
C SER A 199 5.61 -16.88 -0.90
N LEU A 200 5.78 -15.68 -0.36
CA LEU A 200 5.10 -15.24 0.86
C LEU A 200 3.57 -15.22 0.68
N ARG A 201 3.07 -14.77 -0.47
CA ARG A 201 1.63 -14.80 -0.77
C ARG A 201 1.06 -16.23 -0.77
N SER A 202 1.80 -17.19 -1.30
CA SER A 202 1.37 -18.60 -1.32
C SER A 202 1.33 -19.24 0.08
N THR A 203 2.15 -18.76 1.00
CA THR A 203 2.24 -19.26 2.37
C THR A 203 0.94 -18.99 3.16
N ARG A 204 0.19 -17.93 2.86
CA ARG A 204 -1.09 -17.65 3.51
C ARG A 204 -2.10 -18.79 3.34
N SER A 205 -2.21 -19.38 2.15
CA SER A 205 -3.10 -20.54 1.92
C SER A 205 -2.68 -21.73 2.77
N TYR A 206 -1.38 -21.94 2.96
CA TYR A 206 -0.85 -22.99 3.82
C TYR A 206 -1.11 -22.72 5.31
N GLU A 207 -0.92 -21.50 5.78
CA GLU A 207 -1.22 -21.13 7.18
C GLU A 207 -2.72 -21.21 7.49
N ASN A 208 -3.57 -20.80 6.56
CA ASN A 208 -5.04 -20.97 6.66
C ASN A 208 -5.41 -22.45 6.72
N PHE A 209 -4.80 -23.30 5.91
CA PHE A 209 -4.97 -24.74 5.95
C PHE A 209 -4.51 -25.34 7.29
N LEU A 210 -3.34 -24.95 7.80
CA LEU A 210 -2.83 -25.37 9.11
C LEU A 210 -3.72 -24.89 10.27
N SER A 211 -4.20 -23.66 10.20
CA SER A 211 -5.10 -23.10 11.22
C SER A 211 -6.47 -23.78 11.22
N TRP A 212 -6.97 -24.17 10.05
CA TRP A 212 -8.17 -24.99 9.89
C TRP A 212 -7.93 -26.39 10.45
N GLY A 213 -6.85 -27.04 10.09
CA GLY A 213 -6.45 -28.35 10.61
C GLY A 213 -6.29 -28.36 12.13
N LYS A 214 -5.69 -27.30 12.70
CA LYS A 214 -5.59 -27.11 14.16
C LYS A 214 -6.97 -26.99 14.81
N ARG A 215 -7.87 -26.18 14.25
CA ARG A 215 -9.25 -26.02 14.77
C ARG A 215 -10.05 -27.32 14.68
N PHE A 216 -9.82 -28.11 13.64
CA PHE A 216 -10.45 -29.42 13.47
C PHE A 216 -9.91 -30.43 14.51
N LEU A 217 -8.59 -30.55 14.67
CA LEU A 217 -7.96 -31.46 15.64
C LEU A 217 -8.35 -31.13 17.08
N LEU A 218 -8.42 -29.86 17.45
CA LEU A 218 -8.80 -29.44 18.82
C LEU A 218 -10.29 -29.67 19.14
N ARG A 219 -11.13 -29.88 18.13
CA ARG A 219 -12.56 -30.25 18.30
C ARG A 219 -12.78 -31.74 18.55
N VAL A 220 -11.74 -32.58 18.41
CA VAL A 220 -11.82 -34.01 18.69
C VAL A 220 -11.41 -34.25 20.16
N PRO A 221 -12.36 -34.58 21.09
CA PRO A 221 -12.16 -34.44 22.54
C PRO A 221 -11.16 -35.42 23.17
N VAL A 222 -10.80 -36.49 22.52
CA VAL A 222 -10.05 -37.62 23.16
C VAL A 222 -8.59 -37.73 22.69
N VAL A 223 -8.20 -37.15 21.56
CA VAL A 223 -6.88 -37.41 20.94
C VAL A 223 -6.11 -36.13 20.58
N GLY A 224 -6.75 -34.98 20.68
CA GLY A 224 -6.21 -33.74 20.10
C GLY A 224 -5.01 -33.11 20.80
N GLN A 225 -4.90 -33.16 22.13
CA GLN A 225 -3.85 -32.48 22.88
C GLN A 225 -2.46 -33.15 22.83
N PRO A 226 -2.30 -34.46 23.00
CA PRO A 226 -0.98 -35.08 22.93
C PRO A 226 -0.39 -35.08 21.51
N ILE A 227 -1.22 -35.21 20.47
CA ILE A 227 -0.77 -35.13 19.08
C ILE A 227 -0.34 -33.70 18.72
N PHE A 228 -0.98 -32.69 19.29
CA PHE A 228 -0.64 -31.29 19.05
C PHE A 228 0.76 -30.92 19.58
N GLY A 229 1.17 -31.47 20.73
CA GLY A 229 2.52 -31.27 21.29
C GLY A 229 3.63 -31.87 20.40
N GLY A 230 3.41 -33.06 19.85
CA GLY A 230 4.33 -33.71 18.93
C GLY A 230 4.42 -33.00 17.56
N LEU A 231 3.29 -32.52 17.04
CA LEU A 231 3.24 -31.74 15.80
C LEU A 231 3.87 -30.33 15.94
N HIS A 232 4.01 -29.80 17.15
CA HIS A 232 4.62 -28.49 17.36
C HIS A 232 6.11 -28.49 17.05
N GLY A 233 6.83 -29.57 17.41
CA GLY A 233 8.24 -29.77 17.03
C GLY A 233 8.42 -30.00 15.53
N LEU A 234 7.54 -30.80 14.92
CA LEU A 234 7.54 -31.04 13.49
C LEU A 234 7.18 -29.77 12.69
N LYS A 235 6.26 -28.93 13.25
CA LYS A 235 5.86 -27.65 12.65
C LYS A 235 7.00 -26.65 12.59
N LYS A 236 7.87 -26.60 13.61
CA LYS A 236 9.03 -25.71 13.63
C LYS A 236 10.02 -26.10 12.52
N GLY A 237 10.34 -27.39 12.40
CA GLY A 237 11.21 -27.89 11.33
C GLY A 237 10.62 -27.76 9.92
N LEU A 238 9.30 -27.98 9.76
CA LEU A 238 8.61 -27.78 8.48
C LEU A 238 8.47 -26.29 8.15
N LYS A 239 8.22 -25.41 9.13
CA LYS A 239 8.15 -23.97 8.92
C LYS A 239 9.48 -23.41 8.41
N ASP A 240 10.59 -23.87 8.96
CA ASP A 240 11.94 -23.45 8.55
C ASP A 240 12.31 -23.95 7.14
N ILE A 241 11.70 -25.07 6.67
CA ILE A 241 11.93 -25.62 5.33
C ILE A 241 11.02 -25.00 4.27
N PHE A 242 9.78 -24.59 4.63
CA PHE A 242 8.76 -24.17 3.69
C PHE A 242 8.35 -22.69 3.82
N ALA A 243 8.84 -21.94 4.81
CA ALA A 243 8.48 -20.55 5.01
C ALA A 243 9.62 -19.62 4.53
N PRO A 244 9.45 -18.95 3.40
CA PRO A 244 10.42 -17.97 2.92
C PRO A 244 10.38 -16.65 3.71
N GLN A 245 9.95 -16.68 4.97
CA GLN A 245 9.84 -15.49 5.85
C GLN A 245 11.20 -14.94 6.29
N GLY A 246 12.28 -15.71 6.10
CA GLY A 246 13.59 -15.44 6.67
C GLY A 246 14.23 -14.13 6.25
N MET A 247 14.04 -13.69 4.99
CA MET A 247 14.83 -12.56 4.48
C MET A 247 14.68 -11.27 5.29
N PHE A 248 13.48 -10.86 5.64
CA PHE A 248 13.27 -9.65 6.46
C PHE A 248 13.60 -9.90 7.93
N GLU A 249 13.32 -11.09 8.46
CA GLU A 249 13.67 -11.48 9.83
C GLU A 249 15.18 -11.66 9.98
N ASP A 250 15.86 -12.21 8.97
CA ASP A 250 17.32 -12.34 8.92
C ASP A 250 18.04 -10.99 8.84
N LEU A 251 17.39 -9.98 8.25
CA LEU A 251 17.83 -8.59 8.33
C LEU A 251 17.62 -7.96 9.71
N GLY A 252 16.90 -8.59 10.63
CA GLY A 252 16.61 -8.04 11.96
C GLY A 252 15.28 -7.28 12.06
N LEU A 253 14.42 -7.35 11.05
CA LEU A 253 13.10 -6.73 11.06
C LEU A 253 12.02 -7.69 11.53
N LYS A 254 11.10 -7.24 12.37
CA LYS A 254 9.91 -8.02 12.70
C LYS A 254 8.96 -8.01 11.50
N TYR A 255 8.57 -9.20 11.05
CA TYR A 255 7.63 -9.37 9.93
C TYR A 255 6.24 -9.76 10.45
N ILE A 256 5.20 -9.07 9.93
CA ILE A 256 3.78 -9.35 10.14
C ILE A 256 3.13 -9.48 8.77
N GLY A 257 2.50 -10.61 8.49
CA GLY A 257 1.80 -10.82 7.22
C GLY A 257 2.05 -12.19 6.60
N PRO A 258 1.62 -12.39 5.35
CA PRO A 258 0.86 -11.45 4.52
C PRO A 258 -0.61 -11.28 4.96
N ILE A 259 -1.16 -10.07 4.81
CA ILE A 259 -2.50 -9.68 5.27
C ILE A 259 -3.38 -9.33 4.07
N ASN A 260 -4.69 -9.56 4.18
CA ASN A 260 -5.64 -9.09 3.17
C ASN A 260 -5.78 -7.58 3.21
N GLY A 261 -5.31 -6.89 2.17
CA GLY A 261 -5.34 -5.45 2.05
C GLY A 261 -6.71 -4.85 1.73
N HIS A 262 -7.73 -5.70 1.59
CA HIS A 262 -9.13 -5.30 1.39
C HIS A 262 -10.02 -5.64 2.59
N ASP A 263 -9.43 -6.00 3.72
CA ASP A 263 -10.13 -6.19 4.99
C ASP A 263 -9.58 -5.21 6.02
N VAL A 264 -10.33 -4.14 6.31
CA VAL A 264 -9.93 -3.09 7.26
C VAL A 264 -9.65 -3.68 8.64
N GLY A 265 -10.45 -4.65 9.09
CA GLY A 265 -10.30 -5.28 10.41
C GLY A 265 -9.00 -6.09 10.52
N GLU A 266 -8.65 -6.90 9.50
CA GLU A 266 -7.37 -7.61 9.48
C GLU A 266 -6.18 -6.63 9.50
N ILE A 267 -6.27 -5.55 8.71
CA ILE A 267 -5.21 -4.54 8.64
C ILE A 267 -5.07 -3.82 9.99
N GLU A 268 -6.18 -3.40 10.61
CA GLU A 268 -6.16 -2.74 11.93
C GLU A 268 -5.49 -3.61 12.98
N ILE A 269 -5.86 -4.89 13.08
CA ILE A 269 -5.26 -5.84 14.03
C ILE A 269 -3.74 -5.90 13.86
N ALA A 270 -3.28 -5.98 12.62
CA ALA A 270 -1.85 -6.06 12.32
C ALA A 270 -1.11 -4.76 12.61
N LEU A 271 -1.69 -3.61 12.26
CA LEU A 271 -1.12 -2.30 12.53
C LEU A 271 -1.09 -1.99 14.03
N GLU A 272 -2.14 -2.33 14.78
CA GLU A 272 -2.16 -2.24 16.24
C GLU A 272 -1.12 -3.16 16.89
N GLN A 273 -0.90 -4.34 16.33
CA GLN A 273 0.19 -5.21 16.78
C GLN A 273 1.55 -4.58 16.48
N ALA A 274 1.75 -4.04 15.27
CA ALA A 274 2.99 -3.38 14.87
C ALA A 274 3.30 -2.17 15.75
N LYS A 275 2.29 -1.36 16.09
CA LYS A 275 2.39 -0.17 16.94
C LYS A 275 2.90 -0.47 18.36
N LYS A 276 2.68 -1.68 18.86
CA LYS A 276 3.14 -2.08 20.22
C LYS A 276 4.62 -2.38 20.29
N PHE A 277 5.27 -2.62 19.15
CA PHE A 277 6.71 -2.84 19.14
C PHE A 277 7.47 -1.51 19.18
N LYS A 278 8.58 -1.49 19.88
CA LYS A 278 9.46 -0.31 19.98
C LYS A 278 10.62 -0.34 18.99
N PHE A 279 10.61 -1.30 18.09
CA PHE A 279 11.61 -1.51 17.06
C PHE A 279 10.95 -1.62 15.68
N PRO A 280 11.71 -1.53 14.59
CA PRO A 280 11.15 -1.51 13.24
C PRO A 280 10.35 -2.77 12.92
N VAL A 281 9.14 -2.58 12.41
CA VAL A 281 8.23 -3.67 12.03
C VAL A 281 7.83 -3.52 10.58
N LEU A 282 7.88 -4.61 9.83
CA LEU A 282 7.39 -4.69 8.47
C LEU A 282 6.03 -5.39 8.45
N VAL A 283 5.02 -4.69 7.95
CA VAL A 283 3.65 -5.19 7.74
C VAL A 283 3.45 -5.41 6.24
N HIS A 284 3.28 -6.66 5.82
CA HIS A 284 3.09 -7.02 4.41
C HIS A 284 1.60 -7.15 4.10
N VAL A 285 1.10 -6.29 3.23
CA VAL A 285 -0.31 -6.17 2.88
C VAL A 285 -0.49 -6.48 1.40
N ILE A 286 -1.35 -7.44 1.09
CA ILE A 286 -1.67 -7.83 -0.29
C ILE A 286 -2.89 -7.04 -0.76
N THR A 287 -2.74 -6.28 -1.82
CA THR A 287 -3.82 -5.50 -2.44
C THR A 287 -4.01 -5.86 -3.90
N GLU A 288 -5.08 -5.37 -4.49
CA GLU A 288 -5.36 -5.50 -5.92
C GLU A 288 -5.45 -4.12 -6.56
N LYS A 289 -4.54 -3.82 -7.47
CA LYS A 289 -4.55 -2.56 -8.24
C LYS A 289 -5.81 -2.48 -9.11
N GLY A 290 -6.57 -1.37 -8.98
CA GLY A 290 -7.84 -1.21 -9.68
C GLY A 290 -9.03 -1.87 -8.99
N HIS A 291 -8.87 -2.34 -7.74
CA HIS A 291 -9.91 -3.06 -6.98
C HIS A 291 -11.25 -2.33 -6.98
N GLY A 292 -12.32 -3.09 -7.26
CA GLY A 292 -13.70 -2.60 -7.29
C GLY A 292 -14.09 -1.81 -8.54
N TYR A 293 -13.20 -1.70 -9.55
CA TYR A 293 -13.50 -1.01 -10.81
C TYR A 293 -13.14 -1.90 -12.02
N ARG A 294 -14.17 -2.45 -12.66
CA ARG A 294 -14.02 -3.44 -13.72
C ARG A 294 -13.14 -2.98 -14.89
N PRO A 295 -13.29 -1.74 -15.43
CA PRO A 295 -12.41 -1.28 -16.51
C PRO A 295 -10.92 -1.29 -16.15
N ALA A 296 -10.56 -0.97 -14.89
CA ALA A 296 -9.18 -1.04 -14.43
C ALA A 296 -8.68 -2.47 -14.25
N LEU A 297 -9.53 -3.39 -13.79
CA LEU A 297 -9.17 -4.80 -13.63
C LEU A 297 -8.96 -5.50 -14.97
N ASP A 298 -9.73 -5.13 -15.99
CA ASP A 298 -9.64 -5.68 -17.35
C ASP A 298 -8.49 -5.07 -18.16
N ASP A 299 -7.92 -3.94 -17.74
CA ASP A 299 -6.72 -3.36 -18.34
C ASP A 299 -5.48 -4.20 -18.00
N SER A 300 -5.10 -5.10 -18.91
CA SER A 300 -3.95 -5.99 -18.74
C SER A 300 -2.60 -5.25 -18.78
N ALA A 301 -2.53 -4.08 -19.41
CA ALA A 301 -1.29 -3.32 -19.57
C ALA A 301 -0.85 -2.72 -18.23
N GLU A 302 -1.60 -1.75 -17.70
CA GLU A 302 -1.18 -0.97 -16.53
C GLU A 302 -2.18 -0.96 -15.38
N ARG A 303 -3.37 -1.57 -15.55
CA ARG A 303 -4.47 -1.51 -14.58
C ARG A 303 -4.79 -0.07 -14.16
N PHE A 304 -4.88 0.82 -15.13
CA PHE A 304 -5.11 2.25 -14.92
C PHE A 304 -4.12 2.89 -13.93
N HIS A 305 -2.83 2.58 -14.11
CA HIS A 305 -1.79 3.20 -13.29
C HIS A 305 -1.88 4.72 -13.33
N ALA A 306 -1.92 5.28 -14.53
CA ALA A 306 -2.20 6.68 -14.76
C ALA A 306 -3.15 6.80 -15.97
N VAL A 307 -4.23 7.55 -15.79
CA VAL A 307 -5.24 7.74 -16.84
C VAL A 307 -5.37 9.22 -17.17
N GLY A 308 -5.73 9.49 -18.42
CA GLY A 308 -6.26 10.78 -18.85
C GLY A 308 -7.73 10.92 -18.43
N LYS A 309 -8.48 11.80 -19.14
CA LYS A 309 -9.93 11.89 -18.99
C LYS A 309 -10.59 10.70 -19.66
N VAL A 310 -11.37 9.95 -18.89
CA VAL A 310 -12.03 8.72 -19.34
C VAL A 310 -13.52 8.75 -18.99
N ASP A 311 -14.31 8.00 -19.72
CA ASP A 311 -15.68 7.71 -19.33
C ASP A 311 -15.68 6.79 -18.10
N PRO A 312 -16.35 7.15 -17.00
CA PRO A 312 -16.31 6.39 -15.76
C PRO A 312 -16.99 5.02 -15.82
N GLU A 313 -17.89 4.77 -16.78
CA GLU A 313 -18.58 3.49 -16.92
C GLU A 313 -17.77 2.52 -17.78
N THR A 314 -17.21 3.00 -18.87
CA THR A 314 -16.50 2.17 -19.85
C THR A 314 -14.99 2.16 -19.67
N GLY A 315 -14.43 3.18 -19.00
CA GLY A 315 -12.98 3.39 -18.90
C GLY A 315 -12.32 3.88 -20.19
N LEU A 316 -13.10 4.12 -21.23
CA LEU A 316 -12.56 4.56 -22.52
C LEU A 316 -12.16 6.04 -22.48
N PRO A 317 -11.07 6.42 -23.16
CA PRO A 317 -10.67 7.83 -23.26
C PRO A 317 -11.76 8.69 -23.91
N LEU A 318 -12.07 9.86 -23.31
CA LEU A 318 -13.05 10.82 -23.84
C LEU A 318 -12.56 11.59 -25.06
N SER A 319 -11.25 11.64 -25.27
CA SER A 319 -10.63 12.28 -26.45
C SER A 319 -9.40 11.50 -26.88
N LYS A 320 -9.05 11.60 -28.15
CA LYS A 320 -7.73 11.13 -28.61
C LYS A 320 -6.65 11.94 -27.89
N ARG A 321 -5.63 11.24 -27.40
CA ARG A 321 -4.44 11.87 -26.83
C ARG A 321 -3.68 12.57 -27.95
N ASP A 322 -3.30 13.82 -27.74
CA ASP A 322 -2.34 14.50 -28.60
C ASP A 322 -0.99 13.81 -28.55
N ARG A 323 -0.23 13.92 -29.65
CA ARG A 323 1.11 13.36 -29.73
C ARG A 323 2.01 13.99 -28.68
N SER A 324 2.60 13.18 -27.83
CA SER A 324 3.50 13.58 -26.76
C SER A 324 4.98 13.51 -27.19
N TRP A 325 5.87 14.05 -26.36
CA TRP A 325 7.31 13.85 -26.50
C TRP A 325 7.70 12.37 -26.35
N THR A 326 6.99 11.62 -25.52
CA THR A 326 7.18 10.16 -25.38
C THR A 326 6.90 9.44 -26.68
N ASP A 327 5.79 9.76 -27.36
CA ASP A 327 5.45 9.15 -28.65
C ASP A 327 6.52 9.46 -29.72
N ALA A 328 7.05 10.67 -29.72
CA ALA A 328 8.14 11.06 -30.62
C ALA A 328 9.44 10.30 -30.32
N PHE A 329 9.75 10.09 -29.05
CA PHE A 329 10.92 9.31 -28.64
C PHE A 329 10.75 7.83 -28.97
N GLU A 330 9.55 7.24 -28.72
CA GLU A 330 9.24 5.86 -29.08
C GLU A 330 9.42 5.60 -30.55
N ASP A 331 8.90 6.47 -31.44
CA ASP A 331 9.07 6.35 -32.88
C ASP A 331 10.56 6.40 -33.26
N ALA A 332 11.32 7.34 -32.69
CA ALA A 332 12.72 7.51 -32.99
C ALA A 332 13.57 6.31 -32.52
N ILE A 333 13.30 5.76 -31.33
CA ILE A 333 14.08 4.64 -30.80
C ILE A 333 13.74 3.33 -31.54
N VAL A 334 12.48 3.13 -31.94
CA VAL A 334 12.07 1.99 -32.77
C VAL A 334 12.76 2.05 -34.14
N GLU A 335 12.80 3.23 -34.77
CA GLU A 335 13.45 3.41 -36.05
C GLU A 335 14.97 3.21 -35.95
N LEU A 336 15.60 3.70 -34.88
CA LEU A 336 17.02 3.48 -34.62
C LEU A 336 17.33 1.97 -34.44
N GLY A 337 16.54 1.24 -33.65
CA GLY A 337 16.72 -0.19 -33.44
C GLY A 337 16.49 -1.03 -34.70
N ARG A 338 15.61 -0.57 -35.61
CA ARG A 338 15.46 -1.22 -36.95
C ARG A 338 16.69 -1.04 -37.83
N ARG A 339 17.34 0.10 -37.75
CA ARG A 339 18.54 0.44 -38.54
C ARG A 339 19.81 -0.15 -37.96
N ASN A 340 19.89 -0.26 -36.67
CA ASN A 340 21.07 -0.74 -35.96
C ASN A 340 20.68 -1.77 -34.88
N ARG A 341 21.00 -3.03 -35.12
CA ARG A 341 20.71 -4.13 -34.19
C ARG A 341 21.57 -4.16 -32.95
N ASP A 342 22.63 -3.34 -32.86
CA ASP A 342 23.49 -3.22 -31.72
C ASP A 342 22.90 -2.23 -30.67
N VAL A 343 21.81 -1.53 -31.03
CA VAL A 343 21.09 -0.66 -30.11
C VAL A 343 20.12 -1.45 -29.27
N VAL A 344 20.33 -1.41 -27.97
CA VAL A 344 19.46 -2.02 -26.95
C VAL A 344 18.97 -0.93 -26.01
N THR A 345 17.69 -0.94 -25.74
CA THR A 345 17.08 -0.02 -24.76
C THR A 345 16.80 -0.73 -23.46
N ILE A 346 17.09 -0.06 -22.34
CA ILE A 346 16.76 -0.55 -20.99
C ILE A 346 15.83 0.49 -20.36
N THR A 347 14.71 0.03 -19.83
CA THR A 347 13.76 0.85 -19.07
C THR A 347 13.46 0.18 -17.73
N ALA A 348 13.23 0.99 -16.70
CA ALA A 348 12.86 0.54 -15.35
C ALA A 348 11.32 0.53 -15.19
#